data_e19935e0175678c2af87eee60b5765fe
#
_entry.id   e19935e0175678c2af87eee60b5765fe
#
_cell.length_a   1.000
_cell.length_b   1.000
_cell.length_c   1.000
_cell.angle_alpha   90.00
_cell.angle_beta   90.00
_cell.angle_gamma   90.00
#
_symmetry.space_group_name_H-M   'P 1'
#
loop_
_entity.id
_entity.type
_entity.pdbx_description
1 polymer ?
#
loop_
_entity_poly.entity_id
_entity_poly.type
_entity_poly.pdbx_seq_one_letter_code
_entity_poly.pdbx_strand_id
1 'polypeptide(L)'
;MKWIVITSPDFVSGEALFIDRLFGHGLDLLHLRKPGSTIEACRELLKQIPERWHSRIVLHDHFPLTGEFLLHGVHLNRRCPHAPDGYMGSISCSCHSLEEVAKKKPTSDYVFLSPIFNSISKAGYEAAFSTAALQHAAEEGIIDAKEMNS
;
A
#
# COMPACT_ATOMS: atom_id res chain seq x y z
N MET A 1 -15.58 -0.50 -5.88
CA MET A 1 -14.56 0.02 -4.96
C MET A 1 -13.72 -1.13 -4.42
N LYS A 2 -12.42 -0.97 -4.39
CA LYS A 2 -11.53 -1.97 -3.80
C LYS A 2 -11.37 -1.73 -2.30
N TRP A 3 -11.41 -2.81 -1.55
CA TRP A 3 -11.12 -2.79 -0.12
C TRP A 3 -9.66 -3.16 0.07
N ILE A 4 -8.88 -2.21 0.57
CA ILE A 4 -7.44 -2.36 0.82
C ILE A 4 -7.17 -2.14 2.29
N VAL A 5 -6.43 -3.05 2.89
CA VAL A 5 -6.00 -2.95 4.29
C VAL A 5 -4.47 -2.91 4.33
N ILE A 6 -3.93 -2.01 5.14
CA ILE A 6 -2.50 -1.91 5.41
C ILE A 6 -2.27 -2.49 6.81
N THR A 7 -1.32 -3.40 6.97
CA THR A 7 -1.03 -3.98 8.28
C THR A 7 -0.47 -2.93 9.23
N SER A 8 -0.63 -3.15 10.53
CA SER A 8 0.10 -2.36 11.53
C SER A 8 1.60 -2.60 11.38
N PRO A 9 2.45 -1.65 11.82
CA PRO A 9 3.90 -1.79 11.66
C PRO A 9 4.49 -2.94 12.48
N ASP A 10 3.85 -3.35 13.55
CA ASP A 10 4.34 -4.43 14.42
C ASP A 10 3.68 -5.76 14.06
N PHE A 11 4.39 -6.86 14.32
CA PHE A 11 3.81 -8.19 14.20
C PHE A 11 2.94 -8.45 15.44
N VAL A 12 1.72 -8.94 15.19
CA VAL A 12 0.79 -9.24 16.28
C VAL A 12 0.46 -10.74 16.30
N SER A 13 0.18 -11.24 17.51
CA SER A 13 -0.21 -12.65 17.67
C SER A 13 -1.51 -12.92 16.90
N GLY A 14 -1.51 -14.01 16.13
CA GLY A 14 -2.68 -14.39 15.33
C GLY A 14 -2.90 -13.55 14.08
N GLU A 15 -1.93 -12.77 13.67
CA GLU A 15 -2.04 -11.88 12.50
C GLU A 15 -2.38 -12.64 11.22
N ALA A 16 -1.72 -13.76 10.96
CA ALA A 16 -1.97 -14.55 9.75
C ALA A 16 -3.41 -15.08 9.70
N LEU A 17 -3.96 -15.50 10.84
CA LEU A 17 -5.33 -15.96 10.92
C LEU A 17 -6.32 -14.82 10.67
N PHE A 18 -6.03 -13.64 11.23
CA PHE A 18 -6.84 -12.44 11.01
C PHE A 18 -6.85 -12.04 9.53
N ILE A 19 -5.68 -12.08 8.89
CA ILE A 19 -5.54 -11.79 7.46
C ILE A 19 -6.35 -12.78 6.62
N ASP A 20 -6.27 -14.08 6.94
CA ASP A 20 -7.05 -15.10 6.24
C ASP A 20 -8.54 -14.80 6.34
N ARG A 21 -9.03 -14.41 7.51
CA ARG A 21 -10.43 -14.05 7.73
C ARG A 21 -10.83 -12.80 6.95
N LEU A 22 -9.98 -11.79 6.89
CA LEU A 22 -10.24 -10.59 6.10
C LEU A 22 -10.45 -10.94 4.63
N PHE A 23 -9.57 -11.76 4.06
CA PHE A 23 -9.72 -12.22 2.68
C PHE A 23 -11.00 -13.03 2.49
N GLY A 24 -11.34 -13.87 3.46
CA GLY A 24 -12.58 -14.65 3.42
C GLY A 24 -13.83 -13.78 3.44
N HIS A 25 -13.73 -12.55 3.94
CA HIS A 25 -14.83 -11.58 3.97
C HIS A 25 -14.78 -10.60 2.79
N GLY A 26 -13.93 -10.83 1.81
CA GLY A 26 -13.93 -10.03 0.59
C GLY A 26 -12.85 -8.98 0.47
N LEU A 27 -11.80 -9.04 1.31
CA LEU A 27 -10.66 -8.13 1.16
C LEU A 27 -10.06 -8.29 -0.23
N ASP A 28 -9.83 -7.17 -0.93
CA ASP A 28 -9.26 -7.20 -2.27
C ASP A 28 -7.74 -7.26 -2.24
N LEU A 29 -7.10 -6.39 -1.47
CA LEU A 29 -5.64 -6.33 -1.37
C LEU A 29 -5.20 -6.12 0.07
N LEU A 30 -4.14 -6.82 0.47
CA LEU A 30 -3.45 -6.57 1.72
C LEU A 30 -2.10 -5.94 1.41
N HIS A 31 -1.82 -4.78 2.00
CA HIS A 31 -0.52 -4.15 1.97
C HIS A 31 0.24 -4.54 3.22
N LEU A 32 1.27 -5.35 3.05
CA LEU A 32 2.12 -5.83 4.15
C LEU A 32 3.20 -4.78 4.42
N ARG A 33 2.98 -3.98 5.46
CA ARG A 33 3.89 -2.91 5.86
C ARG A 33 4.48 -3.23 7.23
N LYS A 34 5.77 -3.56 7.26
CA LYS A 34 6.51 -3.92 8.48
C LYS A 34 7.85 -3.19 8.51
N PRO A 35 7.84 -1.84 8.69
CA PRO A 35 9.09 -1.07 8.68
C PRO A 35 10.01 -1.52 9.81
N GLY A 36 11.31 -1.59 9.52
CA GLY A 36 12.30 -2.01 10.51
C GLY A 36 12.32 -3.51 10.80
N SER A 37 11.49 -4.31 10.13
CA SER A 37 11.47 -5.76 10.32
C SER A 37 12.60 -6.44 9.55
N THR A 38 12.89 -7.70 9.91
CA THR A 38 13.80 -8.53 9.15
C THR A 38 13.05 -9.21 8.01
N ILE A 39 13.79 -9.57 6.96
CA ILE A 39 13.20 -10.30 5.84
C ILE A 39 12.69 -11.68 6.28
N GLU A 40 13.37 -12.31 7.24
CA GLU A 40 12.97 -13.60 7.81
C GLU A 40 11.62 -13.52 8.51
N ALA A 41 11.38 -12.44 9.26
CA ALA A 41 10.09 -12.25 9.95
C ALA A 41 8.95 -12.09 8.96
N CYS A 42 9.15 -11.32 7.89
CA CYS A 42 8.13 -11.17 6.84
C CYS A 42 7.93 -12.46 6.06
N ARG A 43 9.01 -13.18 5.77
CA ARG A 43 8.91 -14.49 5.12
C ARG A 43 8.08 -15.45 5.94
N GLU A 44 8.30 -15.49 7.24
CA GLU A 44 7.56 -16.37 8.15
C GLU A 44 6.07 -16.03 8.18
N LEU A 45 5.72 -14.74 8.22
CA LEU A 45 4.32 -14.32 8.15
C LEU A 45 3.68 -14.77 6.84
N LEU A 46 4.36 -14.58 5.71
CA LEU A 46 3.84 -15.00 4.40
C LEU A 46 3.62 -16.51 4.34
N LYS A 47 4.51 -17.31 4.95
CA LYS A 47 4.33 -18.76 5.02
C LYS A 47 3.10 -19.16 5.82
N GLN A 48 2.74 -18.38 6.84
CA GLN A 48 1.57 -18.66 7.69
C GLN A 48 0.26 -18.26 7.01
N ILE A 49 0.30 -17.32 6.06
CA ILE A 49 -0.87 -16.91 5.30
C ILE A 49 -1.14 -17.95 4.20
N PRO A 50 -2.38 -18.45 4.04
CA PRO A 50 -2.68 -19.42 2.98
C PRO A 50 -2.24 -18.93 1.59
N GLU A 51 -1.63 -19.82 0.83
CA GLU A 51 -1.06 -19.52 -0.47
C GLU A 51 -2.09 -18.93 -1.45
N ARG A 52 -3.35 -19.34 -1.34
CA ARG A 52 -4.43 -18.83 -2.21
C ARG A 52 -4.61 -17.32 -2.14
N TRP A 53 -4.11 -16.67 -1.08
CA TRP A 53 -4.20 -15.21 -0.89
C TRP A 53 -2.95 -14.46 -1.33
N HIS A 54 -1.84 -15.15 -1.59
CA HIS A 54 -0.56 -14.49 -1.91
C HIS A 54 -0.67 -13.55 -3.09
N SER A 55 -1.45 -13.88 -4.12
CA SER A 55 -1.65 -13.03 -5.30
C SER A 55 -2.40 -11.72 -5.00
N ARG A 56 -2.85 -11.53 -3.76
CA ARG A 56 -3.53 -10.31 -3.30
C ARG A 56 -2.74 -9.58 -2.23
N ILE A 57 -1.45 -9.88 -2.09
CA ILE A 57 -0.57 -9.24 -1.10
C ILE A 57 0.43 -8.35 -1.82
N VAL A 58 0.58 -7.13 -1.29
CA VAL A 58 1.53 -6.12 -1.78
C VAL A 58 2.55 -5.86 -0.69
N LEU A 59 3.84 -5.84 -1.04
CA LEU A 59 4.91 -5.60 -0.08
C LEU A 59 5.31 -4.12 -0.05
N HIS A 60 5.44 -3.58 1.14
CA HIS A 60 6.04 -2.25 1.38
C HIS A 60 7.54 -2.36 1.67
N ASP A 61 8.02 -3.52 2.09
CA ASP A 61 9.40 -3.77 2.49
C ASP A 61 9.83 -5.13 1.97
N HIS A 62 11.14 -5.37 1.94
CA HIS A 62 11.70 -6.68 1.58
C HIS A 62 11.24 -7.19 0.21
N PHE A 63 11.35 -6.35 -0.80
CA PHE A 63 10.93 -6.67 -2.17
C PHE A 63 11.52 -7.96 -2.75
N PRO A 64 12.74 -8.42 -2.36
CA PRO A 64 13.23 -9.73 -2.82
C PRO A 64 12.32 -10.91 -2.53
N LEU A 65 11.39 -10.78 -1.57
CA LEU A 65 10.40 -11.84 -1.31
C LEU A 65 9.46 -12.07 -2.50
N THR A 66 9.36 -11.14 -3.45
CA THR A 66 8.58 -11.34 -4.68
C THR A 66 9.18 -12.43 -5.57
N GLY A 67 10.45 -12.79 -5.36
CA GLY A 67 11.09 -13.92 -6.04
C GLY A 67 10.82 -15.27 -5.38
N GLU A 68 10.31 -15.26 -4.14
CA GLU A 68 10.01 -16.48 -3.38
C GLU A 68 8.54 -16.82 -3.33
N PHE A 69 7.67 -15.80 -3.43
CA PHE A 69 6.22 -15.92 -3.35
C PHE A 69 5.57 -15.22 -4.54
N LEU A 70 4.51 -15.80 -5.09
CA LEU A 70 3.73 -15.16 -6.15
C LEU A 70 2.79 -14.11 -5.53
N LEU A 71 3.32 -12.91 -5.35
CA LEU A 71 2.61 -11.80 -4.73
C LEU A 71 1.99 -10.88 -5.78
N HIS A 72 1.07 -10.00 -5.34
CA HIS A 72 0.41 -9.05 -6.23
C HIS A 72 1.36 -7.99 -6.75
N GLY A 73 2.16 -7.40 -5.85
CA GLY A 73 3.03 -6.33 -6.24
C GLY A 73 3.87 -5.75 -5.12
N VAL A 74 4.48 -4.61 -5.42
CA VAL A 74 5.28 -3.85 -4.47
C VAL A 74 4.77 -2.43 -4.36
N HIS A 75 4.93 -1.82 -3.18
CA HIS A 75 4.54 -0.45 -2.91
C HIS A 75 5.78 0.38 -2.62
N LEU A 76 6.11 1.29 -3.53
CA LEU A 76 7.30 2.14 -3.41
C LEU A 76 7.07 3.20 -2.33
N ASN A 77 8.09 3.43 -1.53
CA ASN A 77 8.06 4.37 -0.41
C ASN A 77 9.49 4.85 -0.14
N ARG A 78 9.68 5.70 0.88
CA ARG A 78 11.00 6.25 1.20
C ARG A 78 12.04 5.20 1.52
N ARG A 79 11.65 4.12 2.20
CA ARG A 79 12.56 3.04 2.57
C ARG A 79 12.93 2.16 1.38
N CYS A 80 11.98 2.00 0.45
CA CYS A 80 12.12 1.15 -0.73
C CYS A 80 11.61 1.94 -1.94
N PRO A 81 12.44 2.85 -2.50
CA PRO A 81 11.99 3.76 -3.55
C PRO A 81 11.96 3.15 -4.96
N HIS A 82 12.53 1.96 -5.14
CA HIS A 82 12.64 1.33 -6.46
C HIS A 82 12.19 -0.11 -6.42
N ALA A 83 11.45 -0.52 -7.48
CA ALA A 83 11.12 -1.92 -7.68
C ALA A 83 12.36 -2.72 -8.07
N PRO A 84 12.36 -4.06 -7.86
CA PRO A 84 13.46 -4.89 -8.34
C PRO A 84 13.64 -4.77 -9.87
N ASP A 85 14.87 -4.90 -10.33
CA ASP A 85 15.17 -4.84 -11.77
C ASP A 85 14.37 -5.90 -12.52
N GLY A 86 13.71 -5.48 -13.61
CA GLY A 86 12.91 -6.38 -14.44
C GLY A 86 11.59 -6.83 -13.80
N TYR A 87 11.15 -6.18 -12.72
CA TYR A 87 9.93 -6.56 -12.03
C TYR A 87 8.70 -6.39 -12.92
N MET A 88 7.88 -7.45 -13.02
CA MET A 88 6.70 -7.49 -13.89
C MET A 88 5.37 -7.43 -13.13
N GLY A 89 5.38 -7.38 -11.81
CA GLY A 89 4.17 -7.31 -10.99
C GLY A 89 3.60 -5.90 -10.89
N SER A 90 2.55 -5.75 -10.10
CA SER A 90 1.92 -4.44 -9.85
C SER A 90 2.87 -3.53 -9.06
N ILE A 91 2.87 -2.25 -9.42
CA ILE A 91 3.64 -1.21 -8.74
C ILE A 91 2.68 -0.14 -8.27
N SER A 92 2.71 0.15 -6.98
CA SER A 92 2.00 1.28 -6.39
C SER A 92 3.00 2.14 -5.63
N CYS A 93 2.62 3.34 -5.25
CA CYS A 93 3.50 4.20 -4.47
C CYS A 93 2.72 5.17 -3.60
N SER A 94 3.41 5.67 -2.57
CA SER A 94 2.89 6.73 -1.70
C SER A 94 3.21 8.09 -2.31
N CYS A 95 2.23 8.99 -2.28
CA CYS A 95 2.36 10.36 -2.70
C CYS A 95 1.92 11.29 -1.57
N HIS A 96 2.58 12.43 -1.44
CA HIS A 96 2.30 13.39 -0.39
C HIS A 96 1.91 14.76 -0.93
N SER A 97 1.76 14.87 -2.25
CA SER A 97 1.28 16.08 -2.92
C SER A 97 0.62 15.70 -4.23
N LEU A 98 -0.20 16.61 -4.76
CA LEU A 98 -0.83 16.42 -6.06
C LEU A 98 0.20 16.42 -7.20
N GLU A 99 1.31 17.15 -7.02
CA GLU A 99 2.42 17.15 -7.99
C GLU A 99 3.06 15.76 -8.06
N GLU A 100 3.27 15.12 -6.92
CA GLU A 100 3.79 13.75 -6.89
C GLU A 100 2.83 12.76 -7.55
N VAL A 101 1.53 12.91 -7.34
CA VAL A 101 0.52 12.05 -7.98
C VAL A 101 0.63 12.18 -9.50
N ALA A 102 0.66 13.41 -10.00
CA ALA A 102 0.75 13.66 -11.44
C ALA A 102 2.02 13.06 -12.05
N LYS A 103 3.13 13.09 -11.30
CA LYS A 103 4.41 12.56 -11.74
C LYS A 103 4.50 11.04 -11.70
N LYS A 104 3.96 10.42 -10.64
CA LYS A 104 4.11 8.98 -10.39
C LYS A 104 2.99 8.12 -10.95
N LYS A 105 1.80 8.67 -11.10
CA LYS A 105 0.63 7.93 -11.57
C LYS A 105 0.84 7.26 -12.95
N PRO A 106 1.48 7.90 -13.94
CA PRO A 106 1.67 7.26 -15.25
C PRO A 106 2.54 6.00 -15.22
N THR A 107 3.40 5.85 -14.21
CA THR A 107 4.32 4.71 -14.07
C THR A 107 3.91 3.74 -12.96
N SER A 108 2.74 3.97 -12.35
CA SER A 108 2.24 3.16 -11.24
C SER A 108 0.85 2.64 -11.59
N ASP A 109 0.51 1.45 -11.08
CA ASP A 109 -0.83 0.90 -11.26
C ASP A 109 -1.86 1.65 -10.43
N TYR A 110 -1.46 2.12 -9.26
CA TYR A 110 -2.24 3.03 -8.42
C TYR A 110 -1.31 3.74 -7.43
N VAL A 111 -1.82 4.79 -6.80
CA VAL A 111 -1.05 5.57 -5.82
C VAL A 111 -1.89 5.79 -4.56
N PHE A 112 -1.20 5.93 -3.43
CA PHE A 112 -1.81 6.39 -2.19
C PHE A 112 -1.48 7.87 -2.01
N LEU A 113 -2.49 8.65 -1.70
CA LEU A 113 -2.35 10.06 -1.42
C LEU A 113 -2.67 10.31 0.05
N SER A 114 -1.70 10.84 0.79
CA SER A 114 -1.86 11.15 2.21
C SER A 114 -0.94 12.30 2.60
N PRO A 115 -1.29 13.08 3.66
CA PRO A 115 -2.56 13.00 4.37
C PRO A 115 -3.65 13.79 3.63
N ILE A 116 -4.89 13.34 3.72
CA ILE A 116 -6.03 14.02 3.08
C ILE A 116 -6.63 15.06 4.02
N PHE A 117 -6.72 14.73 5.32
CA PHE A 117 -7.29 15.60 6.35
C PHE A 117 -6.28 15.82 7.48
N ASN A 118 -6.46 16.91 8.23
CA ASN A 118 -5.68 17.17 9.42
C ASN A 118 -5.87 16.03 10.43
N SER A 119 -4.78 15.61 11.04
CA SER A 119 -4.83 14.58 12.07
C SER A 119 -4.99 15.22 13.44
N ILE A 120 -6.08 14.89 14.13
CA ILE A 120 -6.34 15.38 15.49
C ILE A 120 -5.34 14.78 16.48
N SER A 121 -4.83 13.59 16.21
CA SER A 121 -3.89 12.90 17.09
C SER A 121 -2.45 13.40 16.99
N LYS A 122 -2.16 14.30 16.06
CA LYS A 122 -0.82 14.86 15.83
C LYS A 122 -0.89 16.38 15.87
N ALA A 123 -0.67 16.96 17.04
CA ALA A 123 -0.71 18.41 17.22
C ALA A 123 0.25 19.11 16.25
N GLY A 124 -0.24 20.16 15.57
CA GLY A 124 0.54 20.92 14.60
C GLY A 124 0.66 20.26 13.23
N TYR A 125 0.11 19.10 13.04
CA TYR A 125 0.08 18.42 11.74
C TYR A 125 -1.10 18.92 10.92
N GLU A 126 -0.83 19.34 9.68
CA GLU A 126 -1.86 19.82 8.77
C GLU A 126 -1.98 18.90 7.56
N ALA A 127 -3.20 18.73 7.07
CA ALA A 127 -3.43 18.01 5.82
C ALA A 127 -2.78 18.79 4.68
N ALA A 128 -2.06 18.09 3.81
CA ALA A 128 -1.43 18.68 2.64
C ALA A 128 -2.43 19.08 1.55
N PHE A 129 -3.72 18.71 1.71
CA PHE A 129 -4.74 18.85 0.68
C PHE A 129 -6.05 19.35 1.26
N SER A 130 -6.72 20.25 0.54
CA SER A 130 -8.10 20.62 0.83
C SER A 130 -9.06 19.74 0.02
N THR A 131 -10.31 19.64 0.45
CA THR A 131 -11.34 18.94 -0.31
C THR A 131 -11.50 19.54 -1.72
N ALA A 132 -11.44 20.89 -1.83
CA ALA A 132 -11.55 21.56 -3.12
C ALA A 132 -10.37 21.21 -4.05
N ALA A 133 -9.14 21.13 -3.52
CA ALA A 133 -7.97 20.75 -4.31
C ALA A 133 -8.08 19.31 -4.81
N LEU A 134 -8.56 18.38 -3.98
CA LEU A 134 -8.76 16.99 -4.37
C LEU A 134 -9.84 16.86 -5.45
N GLN A 135 -10.94 17.59 -5.31
CA GLN A 135 -12.00 17.60 -6.30
C GLN A 135 -11.50 18.14 -7.64
N HIS A 136 -10.76 19.24 -7.62
CA HIS A 136 -10.17 19.80 -8.83
C HIS A 136 -9.21 18.82 -9.51
N ALA A 137 -8.38 18.14 -8.75
CA ALA A 137 -7.46 17.13 -9.28
C ALA A 137 -8.21 15.95 -9.91
N ALA A 138 -9.34 15.54 -9.33
CA ALA A 138 -10.18 14.49 -9.89
C ALA A 138 -10.81 14.94 -11.23
N GLU A 139 -11.28 16.18 -11.32
CA GLU A 139 -11.84 16.76 -12.54
C GLU A 139 -10.80 16.86 -13.66
N GLU A 140 -9.54 17.12 -13.32
CA GLU A 140 -8.44 17.16 -14.27
C GLU A 140 -7.89 15.78 -14.62
N GLY A 141 -8.37 14.71 -13.97
CA GLY A 141 -7.90 13.35 -14.20
C GLY A 141 -6.55 13.02 -13.57
N ILE A 142 -6.05 13.86 -12.65
CA ILE A 142 -4.81 13.61 -11.92
C ILE A 142 -4.99 12.43 -10.96
N ILE A 143 -6.16 12.38 -10.30
CA ILE A 143 -6.57 11.26 -9.45
C ILE A 143 -7.98 10.85 -9.87
N ASP A 144 -8.39 9.62 -9.59
CA ASP A 144 -9.79 9.23 -9.74
C ASP A 144 -10.48 9.15 -8.37
N ALA A 145 -11.82 9.16 -8.38
CA ALA A 145 -12.59 9.18 -7.14
C ALA A 145 -12.37 7.95 -6.25
N LYS A 146 -11.93 6.84 -6.82
CA LYS A 146 -11.65 5.61 -6.07
C LYS A 146 -10.36 5.72 -5.27
N GLU A 147 -9.38 6.45 -5.79
CA GLU A 147 -8.10 6.66 -5.11
C GLU A 147 -8.27 7.51 -3.86
N MET A 148 -9.27 8.38 -3.83
CA MET A 148 -9.53 9.25 -2.68
C MET A 148 -10.03 8.51 -1.44
N ASN A 149 -10.55 7.29 -1.60
CA ASN A 149 -11.14 6.48 -0.54
C ASN A 149 -10.25 5.31 -0.10
N SER A 150 -9.01 5.32 -0.54
CA SER A 150 -8.05 4.23 -0.25
C SER A 150 -7.34 4.38 1.07
#